data_b9e3afd2d0d530bca375bab54b55a663
#
_entry.id   b9e3afd2d0d530bca375bab54b55a663
#
_cell.length_a   1.000
_cell.length_b   1.000
_cell.length_c   1.000
_cell.angle_alpha   90.00
_cell.angle_beta   90.00
_cell.angle_gamma   90.00
#
_symmetry.space_group_name_H-M   'P 1'
#
loop_
_entity.id
_entity.type
_entity.pdbx_description
1 polymer ?
#
loop_
_entity_poly.entity_id
_entity_poly.type
_entity_poly.pdbx_seq_one_letter_code
_entity_poly.pdbx_strand_id
1 'polypeptide(L)'
;MDTRNGPASSKHVLLVDDDIDLTLTWQELLQAHDYRASTAATGVQALRLVMNCHVDAILCDLSMPELAGNLFYFAVGRVRPQLLKRFIFVTANADNPLYETFLKSVKVPVFAKPVSFERLLESLKAVIGN
;
A
#
# COMPACT_ATOMS: atom_id res chain seq x y z
N MET A 1 21.16 -11.44 -13.56
CA MET A 1 20.34 -11.58 -12.37
C MET A 1 20.09 -10.24 -11.72
N ASP A 2 18.89 -10.03 -11.28
CA ASP A 2 18.54 -8.77 -10.66
C ASP A 2 18.76 -8.80 -9.16
N THR A 3 19.69 -7.97 -8.68
CA THR A 3 20.00 -7.82 -7.27
C THR A 3 19.88 -6.39 -6.81
N ARG A 4 19.37 -5.50 -7.68
CA ARG A 4 19.40 -4.06 -7.42
C ARG A 4 18.55 -3.66 -6.23
N ASN A 5 17.46 -4.36 -6.00
CA ASN A 5 16.48 -4.01 -4.98
C ASN A 5 16.53 -4.96 -3.81
N GLY A 6 17.70 -5.54 -3.54
CA GLY A 6 17.87 -6.48 -2.47
C GLY A 6 17.85 -7.92 -2.94
N PRO A 7 17.71 -8.89 -2.04
CA PRO A 7 17.69 -10.30 -2.39
C PRO A 7 16.58 -10.65 -3.37
N ALA A 8 16.79 -11.65 -4.20
CA ALA A 8 15.79 -12.09 -5.16
C ALA A 8 14.48 -12.49 -4.47
N SER A 9 14.55 -12.92 -3.20
CA SER A 9 13.37 -13.29 -2.42
C SER A 9 12.67 -12.10 -1.76
N SER A 10 13.20 -10.88 -1.92
CA SER A 10 12.60 -9.69 -1.30
C SER A 10 11.21 -9.45 -1.84
N LYS A 11 10.29 -9.18 -0.94
CA LYS A 11 8.93 -8.81 -1.30
C LYS A 11 8.87 -7.33 -1.68
N HIS A 12 7.99 -7.00 -2.60
CA HIS A 12 7.86 -5.64 -3.13
C HIS A 12 6.58 -5.01 -2.60
N VAL A 13 6.74 -3.89 -1.89
CA VAL A 13 5.64 -3.13 -1.29
C VAL A 13 5.46 -1.83 -2.05
N LEU A 14 4.23 -1.51 -2.40
CA LEU A 14 3.88 -0.25 -3.04
C LEU A 14 3.27 0.68 -1.99
N LEU A 15 3.87 1.86 -1.82
CA LEU A 15 3.39 2.89 -0.88
C LEU A 15 2.65 3.95 -1.69
N VAL A 16 1.37 4.13 -1.39
CA VAL A 16 0.50 5.04 -2.13
C VAL A 16 -0.02 6.11 -1.18
N ASP A 17 0.54 7.30 -1.26
CA ASP A 17 0.18 8.43 -0.40
C ASP A 17 0.77 9.69 -1.02
N ASP A 18 0.02 10.79 -1.01
CA ASP A 18 0.51 12.05 -1.54
C ASP A 18 1.43 12.80 -0.57
N ASP A 19 1.57 12.30 0.66
CA ASP A 19 2.54 12.82 1.63
C ASP A 19 3.91 12.21 1.30
N ILE A 20 4.71 12.96 0.56
CA ILE A 20 6.00 12.48 0.05
C ILE A 20 6.98 12.21 1.19
N ASP A 21 7.02 13.06 2.21
CA ASP A 21 7.92 12.86 3.33
C ASP A 21 7.62 11.55 4.07
N LEU A 22 6.34 11.25 4.25
CA LEU A 22 5.91 10.03 4.90
C LEU A 22 6.32 8.79 4.08
N THR A 23 6.06 8.81 2.78
CA THR A 23 6.39 7.67 1.93
C THR A 23 7.88 7.43 1.83
N LEU A 24 8.68 8.49 1.77
CA LEU A 24 10.12 8.35 1.75
C LEU A 24 10.65 7.75 3.06
N THR A 25 10.12 8.18 4.18
CA THR A 25 10.50 7.63 5.48
C THR A 25 10.16 6.13 5.55
N TRP A 26 8.97 5.75 5.16
CA TRP A 26 8.56 4.35 5.18
C TRP A 26 9.35 3.52 4.15
N GLN A 27 9.66 4.10 3.00
CA GLN A 27 10.49 3.42 2.01
C GLN A 27 11.85 3.05 2.58
N GLU A 28 12.51 4.00 3.26
CA GLU A 28 13.80 3.74 3.89
C GLU A 28 13.69 2.66 4.97
N LEU A 29 12.66 2.72 5.80
CA LEU A 29 12.45 1.74 6.86
C LEU A 29 12.18 0.34 6.30
N LEU A 30 11.37 0.25 5.26
CA LEU A 30 11.07 -1.03 4.62
C LEU A 30 12.32 -1.61 3.97
N GLN A 31 13.10 -0.79 3.31
CA GLN A 31 14.36 -1.24 2.69
C GLN A 31 15.33 -1.76 3.74
N ALA A 32 15.38 -1.12 4.92
CA ALA A 32 16.21 -1.58 6.02
C ALA A 32 15.75 -2.94 6.57
N HIS A 33 14.51 -3.33 6.27
CA HIS A 33 13.95 -4.63 6.70
C HIS A 33 13.85 -5.61 5.52
N ASP A 34 14.67 -5.41 4.50
CA ASP A 34 14.81 -6.30 3.36
C ASP A 34 13.60 -6.37 2.43
N TYR A 35 12.76 -5.34 2.43
CA TYR A 35 11.70 -5.18 1.44
C TYR A 35 12.19 -4.29 0.31
N ARG A 36 11.68 -4.54 -0.89
CA ARG A 36 11.73 -3.53 -1.95
C ARG A 36 10.50 -2.65 -1.73
N ALA A 37 10.65 -1.36 -1.97
CA ALA A 37 9.55 -0.42 -1.75
C ALA A 37 9.54 0.63 -2.86
N SER A 38 8.39 0.76 -3.50
CA SER A 38 8.14 1.79 -4.50
C SER A 38 7.09 2.75 -3.96
N THR A 39 7.10 3.99 -4.46
CA THR A 39 6.17 5.01 -4.01
C THR A 39 5.34 5.53 -5.17
N ALA A 40 4.12 5.95 -4.87
CA ALA A 40 3.25 6.64 -5.81
C ALA A 40 2.49 7.73 -5.04
N ALA A 41 2.43 8.92 -5.62
CA ALA A 41 1.77 10.05 -4.98
C ALA A 41 0.28 10.16 -5.36
N THR A 42 -0.14 9.44 -6.39
CA THR A 42 -1.53 9.45 -6.86
C THR A 42 -1.99 8.03 -7.17
N GLY A 43 -3.30 7.83 -7.17
CA GLY A 43 -3.87 6.54 -7.54
C GLY A 43 -3.57 6.15 -8.99
N VAL A 44 -3.45 7.12 -9.88
CA VAL A 44 -3.11 6.86 -11.28
C VAL A 44 -1.69 6.31 -11.41
N GLN A 45 -0.73 6.94 -10.73
CA GLN A 45 0.65 6.45 -10.71
C GLN A 45 0.72 5.05 -10.11
N ALA A 46 -0.01 4.83 -9.02
CA ALA A 46 -0.04 3.55 -8.35
C ALA A 46 -0.59 2.45 -9.27
N LEU A 47 -1.65 2.75 -10.00
CA LEU A 47 -2.24 1.78 -10.90
C LEU A 47 -1.27 1.39 -12.03
N ARG A 48 -0.51 2.35 -12.54
CA ARG A 48 0.52 2.05 -13.54
C ARG A 48 1.57 1.09 -13.00
N LEU A 49 2.00 1.31 -11.76
CA LEU A 49 2.97 0.42 -11.13
C LEU A 49 2.40 -1.00 -10.97
N VAL A 50 1.15 -1.11 -10.52
CA VAL A 50 0.51 -2.41 -10.38
C VAL A 50 0.41 -3.14 -11.71
N MET A 51 0.16 -2.42 -12.79
CA MET A 51 0.03 -3.02 -14.12
C MET A 51 1.36 -3.43 -14.73
N ASN A 52 2.45 -2.78 -14.35
CA ASN A 52 3.76 -2.97 -15.00
C ASN A 52 4.81 -3.66 -14.14
N CYS A 53 4.55 -3.83 -12.84
CA CYS A 53 5.50 -4.42 -11.92
C CYS A 53 4.82 -5.48 -11.06
N HIS A 54 5.60 -6.45 -10.61
CA HIS A 54 5.12 -7.39 -9.61
C HIS A 54 5.11 -6.70 -8.25
N VAL A 55 3.96 -6.69 -7.59
CA VAL A 55 3.78 -6.08 -6.27
C VAL A 55 3.20 -7.14 -5.33
N ASP A 56 3.75 -7.23 -4.13
CA ASP A 56 3.33 -8.22 -3.14
C ASP A 56 2.33 -7.66 -2.12
N ALA A 57 2.39 -6.36 -1.87
CA ALA A 57 1.47 -5.71 -0.93
C ALA A 57 1.38 -4.22 -1.23
N ILE A 58 0.27 -3.60 -0.84
CA ILE A 58 0.02 -2.19 -1.09
C ILE A 58 -0.39 -1.53 0.22
N LEU A 59 0.35 -0.48 0.61
CA LEU A 59 -0.05 0.41 1.70
C LEU A 59 -0.64 1.66 1.06
N CYS A 60 -1.89 1.97 1.34
CA CYS A 60 -2.62 2.97 0.58
C CYS A 60 -3.41 3.90 1.47
N ASP A 61 -3.29 5.21 1.21
CA ASP A 61 -4.20 6.20 1.78
C ASP A 61 -5.50 6.22 0.98
N LEU A 62 -6.56 6.67 1.61
CA LEU A 62 -7.86 6.82 0.94
C LEU A 62 -7.98 8.16 0.22
N SER A 63 -7.51 9.24 0.85
CA SER A 63 -7.66 10.59 0.32
C SER A 63 -6.44 10.97 -0.51
N MET A 64 -6.54 10.80 -1.82
CA MET A 64 -5.45 11.07 -2.74
C MET A 64 -5.96 11.79 -3.98
N PRO A 65 -5.12 12.62 -4.61
CA PRO A 65 -5.51 13.24 -5.89
C PRO A 65 -5.60 12.21 -7.01
N GLU A 66 -6.35 12.54 -8.01
CA GLU A 66 -6.56 11.83 -9.28
C GLU A 66 -7.34 10.52 -9.17
N LEU A 67 -7.08 9.70 -8.19
CA LEU A 67 -7.83 8.47 -7.99
C LEU A 67 -7.78 8.12 -6.52
N ALA A 68 -8.88 8.32 -5.81
CA ALA A 68 -8.95 8.03 -4.38
C ALA A 68 -8.68 6.55 -4.08
N GLY A 69 -8.22 6.26 -2.87
CA GLY A 69 -7.79 4.91 -2.50
C GLY A 69 -8.86 3.84 -2.65
N ASN A 70 -10.12 4.17 -2.37
CA ASN A 70 -11.22 3.22 -2.55
C ASN A 70 -11.44 2.89 -4.03
N LEU A 71 -11.33 3.89 -4.91
CA LEU A 71 -11.47 3.68 -6.35
C LEU A 71 -10.26 2.95 -6.91
N PHE A 72 -9.08 3.28 -6.41
CA PHE A 72 -7.86 2.57 -6.76
C PHE A 72 -7.96 1.09 -6.40
N TYR A 73 -8.49 0.78 -5.21
CA TYR A 73 -8.69 -0.59 -4.77
C TYR A 73 -9.55 -1.38 -5.79
N PHE A 74 -10.66 -0.80 -6.21
CA PHE A 74 -11.52 -1.45 -7.20
C PHE A 74 -10.85 -1.60 -8.55
N ALA A 75 -10.06 -0.59 -8.97
CA ALA A 75 -9.32 -0.67 -10.22
C ALA A 75 -8.27 -1.79 -10.19
N VAL A 76 -7.58 -1.95 -9.06
CA VAL A 76 -6.62 -3.05 -8.89
C VAL A 76 -7.33 -4.40 -9.01
N GLY A 77 -8.53 -4.50 -8.45
CA GLY A 77 -9.31 -5.73 -8.52
C GLY A 77 -9.62 -6.17 -9.94
N ARG A 78 -9.65 -5.24 -10.89
CA ARG A 78 -9.92 -5.55 -12.28
C ARG A 78 -8.69 -6.08 -13.03
N VAL A 79 -7.48 -5.75 -12.57
CA VAL A 79 -6.24 -6.10 -13.27
C VAL A 79 -5.39 -7.11 -12.50
N ARG A 80 -5.49 -7.11 -11.17
CA ARG A 80 -4.73 -8.00 -10.29
C ARG A 80 -5.60 -8.37 -9.09
N PRO A 81 -6.66 -9.17 -9.27
CA PRO A 81 -7.61 -9.43 -8.17
C PRO A 81 -6.97 -10.06 -6.94
N GLN A 82 -5.88 -10.80 -7.10
CA GLN A 82 -5.19 -11.42 -5.98
C GLN A 82 -4.55 -10.40 -5.03
N LEU A 83 -4.34 -9.15 -5.48
CA LEU A 83 -3.79 -8.11 -4.63
C LEU A 83 -4.81 -7.51 -3.67
N LEU A 84 -6.11 -7.72 -3.89
CA LEU A 84 -7.13 -7.11 -3.04
C LEU A 84 -7.00 -7.51 -1.57
N LYS A 85 -6.56 -8.72 -1.29
CA LYS A 85 -6.35 -9.20 0.08
C LYS A 85 -4.99 -8.81 0.65
N ARG A 86 -4.19 -8.08 -0.12
CA ARG A 86 -2.86 -7.65 0.29
C ARG A 86 -2.75 -6.13 0.42
N PHE A 87 -3.89 -5.47 0.57
CA PHE A 87 -3.95 -4.05 0.88
C PHE A 87 -3.88 -3.83 2.38
N ILE A 88 -3.25 -2.73 2.77
CA ILE A 88 -3.34 -2.14 4.10
C ILE A 88 -3.68 -0.68 3.89
N PHE A 89 -4.79 -0.22 4.44
CA PHE A 89 -5.16 1.20 4.37
C PHE A 89 -4.63 1.93 5.59
N VAL A 90 -3.98 3.07 5.37
CA VAL A 90 -3.48 3.93 6.44
C VAL A 90 -3.94 5.34 6.10
N THR A 91 -4.87 5.87 6.87
CA THR A 91 -5.51 7.13 6.50
C THR A 91 -5.81 8.02 7.69
N ALA A 92 -5.74 9.33 7.48
CA ALA A 92 -6.22 10.30 8.44
C ALA A 92 -7.75 10.42 8.43
N ASN A 93 -8.41 9.78 7.46
CA ASN A 93 -9.85 9.91 7.22
C ASN A 93 -10.64 8.64 7.54
N ALA A 94 -10.16 7.82 8.47
CA ALA A 94 -10.81 6.55 8.82
C ALA A 94 -12.25 6.76 9.33
N ASP A 95 -12.52 7.92 9.95
CA ASP A 95 -13.84 8.26 10.48
C ASP A 95 -14.74 9.01 9.49
N ASN A 96 -14.23 9.29 8.29
CA ASN A 96 -14.97 10.08 7.33
C ASN A 96 -16.15 9.26 6.78
N PRO A 97 -17.40 9.76 6.89
CA PRO A 97 -18.57 9.03 6.38
C PRO A 97 -18.47 8.66 4.90
N LEU A 98 -17.72 9.43 4.11
CA LEU A 98 -17.50 9.13 2.70
C LEU A 98 -16.90 7.74 2.48
N TYR A 99 -16.08 7.27 3.41
CA TYR A 99 -15.37 6.01 3.27
C TYR A 99 -15.93 4.90 4.16
N GLU A 100 -16.90 5.23 4.99
CA GLU A 100 -17.39 4.29 6.00
C GLU A 100 -17.89 2.98 5.39
N THR A 101 -18.76 3.08 4.40
CA THR A 101 -19.34 1.89 3.75
C THR A 101 -18.23 1.05 3.10
N PHE A 102 -17.29 1.72 2.41
CA PHE A 102 -16.18 1.02 1.80
C PHE A 102 -15.33 0.29 2.83
N LEU A 103 -14.94 0.98 3.90
CA LEU A 103 -14.08 0.39 4.92
C LEU A 103 -14.72 -0.78 5.64
N LYS A 104 -16.04 -0.75 5.80
CA LYS A 104 -16.77 -1.87 6.39
C LYS A 104 -16.85 -3.07 5.45
N SER A 105 -16.75 -2.83 4.14
CA SER A 105 -16.88 -3.90 3.14
C SER A 105 -15.57 -4.64 2.88
N VAL A 106 -14.41 -4.02 3.17
CA VAL A 106 -13.12 -4.64 2.91
C VAL A 106 -12.66 -5.45 4.12
N LYS A 107 -11.96 -6.54 3.86
CA LYS A 107 -11.47 -7.44 4.91
C LYS A 107 -9.96 -7.39 4.97
N VAL A 108 -9.42 -6.17 5.01
CA VAL A 108 -8.00 -5.91 5.11
C VAL A 108 -7.74 -4.97 6.27
N PRO A 109 -6.50 -4.91 6.77
CA PRO A 109 -6.18 -3.99 7.87
C PRO A 109 -6.41 -2.53 7.49
N VAL A 110 -6.96 -1.75 8.42
CA VAL A 110 -7.17 -0.32 8.28
C VAL A 110 -6.62 0.35 9.53
N PHE A 111 -5.68 1.26 9.35
CA PHE A 111 -5.08 2.01 10.45
C PHE A 111 -5.35 3.49 10.30
N ALA A 112 -5.69 4.15 11.42
CA ALA A 112 -5.76 5.61 11.47
C ALA A 112 -4.35 6.17 11.62
N LYS A 113 -4.06 7.27 10.93
CA LYS A 113 -2.79 7.99 11.10
C LYS A 113 -2.81 8.77 12.41
N PRO A 114 -1.69 8.87 13.13
CA PRO A 114 -0.41 8.23 12.80
C PRO A 114 -0.37 6.78 13.27
N VAL A 115 0.33 5.94 12.53
CA VAL A 115 0.53 4.54 12.90
C VAL A 115 2.03 4.29 13.03
N SER A 116 2.43 3.47 14.02
CA SER A 116 3.84 3.15 14.20
C SER A 116 4.31 2.21 13.10
N PHE A 117 5.59 2.33 12.75
CA PHE A 117 6.17 1.45 11.75
C PHE A 117 6.12 -0.02 12.20
N GLU A 118 6.32 -0.28 13.50
CA GLU A 118 6.29 -1.64 14.03
C GLU A 118 4.94 -2.31 13.81
N ARG A 119 3.85 -1.58 14.05
CA ARG A 119 2.51 -2.12 13.82
C ARG A 119 2.26 -2.36 12.33
N LEU A 120 2.74 -1.43 11.52
CA LEU A 120 2.60 -1.52 10.08
C LEU A 120 3.37 -2.74 9.53
N LEU A 121 4.61 -2.92 10.00
CA LEU A 121 5.45 -4.04 9.60
C LEU A 121 4.82 -5.39 9.99
N GLU A 122 4.27 -5.48 11.17
CA GLU A 122 3.59 -6.68 11.64
C GLU A 122 2.40 -7.02 10.75
N SER A 123 1.59 -6.02 10.43
CA SER A 123 0.45 -6.19 9.55
C SER A 123 0.88 -6.58 8.14
N LEU A 124 1.97 -5.98 7.67
CA LEU A 124 2.51 -6.28 6.34
C LEU A 124 2.93 -7.75 6.23
N LYS A 125 3.61 -8.25 7.25
CA LYS A 125 4.00 -9.66 7.29
C LYS A 125 2.78 -10.57 7.24
N ALA A 126 1.72 -10.19 7.93
CA ALA A 126 0.48 -10.97 7.96
C ALA A 126 -0.20 -11.01 6.59
N VAL A 127 -0.32 -9.87 5.90
CA VAL A 127 -1.00 -9.85 4.61
C VAL A 127 -0.20 -10.52 3.50
N ILE A 128 1.13 -10.49 3.58
CA ILE A 128 1.97 -11.18 2.61
C ILE A 128 1.99 -12.68 2.86
N GLY A 129 1.75 -13.08 4.10
CA GLY A 129 1.65 -14.49 4.42
C GLY A 129 2.99 -15.16 4.69
N ASN A 130 3.94 -14.41 5.18
CA ASN A 130 5.26 -14.98 5.52
C ASN A 130 5.31 -15.46 6.93
#